data_f7f8a7b4bc579b73c0ab1820b7781110
#
_entry.id   f7f8a7b4bc579b73c0ab1820b7781110
#
_cell.length_a   1.000
_cell.length_b   1.000
_cell.length_c   1.000
_cell.angle_alpha   90.00
_cell.angle_beta   90.00
_cell.angle_gamma   90.00
#
_symmetry.space_group_name_H-M   'P 1'
#
loop_
_entity.id
_entity.type
_entity.pdbx_description
1 polymer ?
#
loop_
_entity_poly.entity_id
_entity_poly.type
_entity_poly.pdbx_seq_one_letter_code
_entity_poly.pdbx_strand_id
1 'polypeptide(L)'
;MKHLIFIIAILSVLGTSPVRAEIPQPRKKVGLVLSGGGAKGMAHIGAIKVIEEAGIPIDYVVGTSMGSIIGGLYAIGYTPEQMDSMVRKQDWGYLLSDRISRSQKNMAEREVDEKYVISVPFSKTAIQDVTGGLIKGQNIADLFS
;
A
#
# COMPACT_ATOMS: atom_id res chain seq x y z
N MET A 1 4.76 -47.85 -57.44
CA MET A 1 3.74 -47.05 -56.83
C MET A 1 3.32 -47.52 -55.41
N LYS A 2 3.03 -48.82 -55.22
CA LYS A 2 2.61 -49.30 -53.88
C LYS A 2 3.63 -49.14 -52.79
N HIS A 3 4.92 -49.29 -53.05
CA HIS A 3 5.98 -49.07 -52.03
C HIS A 3 6.19 -47.58 -51.63
N LEU A 4 5.96 -46.68 -52.60
CA LEU A 4 6.07 -45.25 -52.33
C LEU A 4 4.96 -44.76 -51.36
N ILE A 5 3.73 -45.24 -51.51
CA ILE A 5 2.58 -44.97 -50.67
C ILE A 5 2.84 -45.46 -49.22
N PHE A 6 3.44 -46.69 -49.13
CA PHE A 6 3.76 -47.25 -47.80
C PHE A 6 4.84 -46.50 -47.06
N ILE A 7 5.84 -45.94 -47.74
CA ILE A 7 6.90 -45.12 -47.17
C ILE A 7 6.33 -43.79 -46.69
N ILE A 8 5.45 -43.16 -47.46
CA ILE A 8 4.79 -41.90 -47.07
C ILE A 8 3.89 -42.10 -45.85
N ALA A 9 3.16 -43.24 -45.80
CA ALA A 9 2.31 -43.56 -44.64
C ALA A 9 3.13 -43.79 -43.34
N ILE A 10 4.30 -44.42 -43.44
CA ILE A 10 5.19 -44.63 -42.30
C ILE A 10 5.83 -43.30 -41.84
N LEU A 11 6.23 -42.43 -42.76
CA LEU A 11 6.79 -41.11 -42.43
C LEU A 11 5.77 -40.20 -41.74
N SER A 12 4.49 -40.28 -42.09
CA SER A 12 3.43 -39.47 -41.46
C SER A 12 3.11 -39.90 -40.02
N VAL A 13 3.33 -41.17 -39.66
CA VAL A 13 3.12 -41.70 -38.31
C VAL A 13 4.30 -41.37 -37.39
N LEU A 14 5.52 -41.27 -37.93
CA LEU A 14 6.72 -40.92 -37.16
C LEU A 14 6.85 -39.42 -36.83
N GLY A 15 6.11 -38.54 -37.53
CA GLY A 15 6.17 -37.10 -37.37
C GLY A 15 5.19 -36.49 -36.33
N THR A 16 4.29 -37.29 -35.77
CA THR A 16 3.34 -36.78 -34.75
C THR A 16 3.85 -37.03 -33.34
N SER A 17 4.89 -36.31 -32.93
CA SER A 17 5.16 -36.15 -31.51
C SER A 17 3.97 -35.42 -30.92
N PRO A 18 3.29 -35.97 -29.89
CA PRO A 18 2.23 -35.22 -29.22
C PRO A 18 2.88 -33.98 -28.62
N VAL A 19 2.59 -32.82 -29.19
CA VAL A 19 2.89 -31.53 -28.54
C VAL A 19 2.04 -31.50 -27.26
N ARG A 20 2.65 -31.95 -26.18
CA ARG A 20 2.07 -31.83 -24.85
C ARG A 20 2.07 -30.35 -24.52
N ALA A 21 0.93 -29.70 -24.71
CA ALA A 21 0.74 -28.34 -24.21
C ALA A 21 0.93 -28.40 -22.69
N GLU A 22 2.07 -27.89 -22.21
CA GLU A 22 2.33 -27.75 -20.81
C GLU A 22 1.33 -26.71 -20.29
N ILE A 23 0.33 -27.16 -19.52
CA ILE A 23 -0.62 -26.28 -18.90
C ILE A 23 0.21 -25.39 -17.95
N PRO A 24 0.29 -24.07 -18.20
CA PRO A 24 1.09 -23.20 -17.34
C PRO A 24 0.58 -23.34 -15.91
N GLN A 25 1.43 -23.84 -15.00
CA GLN A 25 1.08 -23.89 -13.59
C GLN A 25 0.86 -22.46 -13.11
N PRO A 26 -0.27 -22.16 -12.46
CA PRO A 26 -0.50 -20.83 -11.94
C PRO A 26 0.62 -20.48 -10.96
N ARG A 27 1.31 -19.35 -11.20
CA ARG A 27 2.37 -18.89 -10.30
C ARG A 27 1.79 -18.66 -8.90
N LYS A 28 2.61 -18.82 -7.88
CA LYS A 28 2.24 -18.48 -6.51
C LYS A 28 1.94 -16.98 -6.41
N LYS A 29 0.89 -16.65 -5.67
CA LYS A 29 0.54 -15.26 -5.38
C LYS A 29 1.47 -14.66 -4.34
N VAL A 30 1.87 -13.41 -4.54
CA VAL A 30 2.77 -12.68 -3.66
C VAL A 30 1.99 -11.58 -2.94
N GLY A 31 2.04 -11.59 -1.61
CA GLY A 31 1.46 -10.55 -0.76
C GLY A 31 2.54 -9.65 -0.18
N LEU A 32 2.38 -8.34 -0.31
CA LEU A 32 3.21 -7.33 0.32
C LEU A 32 2.55 -6.86 1.61
N VAL A 33 3.24 -6.99 2.74
CA VAL A 33 2.76 -6.55 4.06
C VAL A 33 3.64 -5.40 4.56
N LEU A 34 3.03 -4.24 4.76
CA LEU A 34 3.71 -3.01 5.16
C LEU A 34 3.31 -2.62 6.58
N SER A 35 4.28 -2.51 7.47
CA SER A 35 4.06 -2.14 8.87
C SER A 35 3.85 -0.63 9.04
N GLY A 36 3.35 -0.23 10.20
CA GLY A 36 3.35 1.15 10.65
C GLY A 36 4.75 1.64 11.04
N GLY A 37 4.84 2.85 11.53
CA GLY A 37 6.08 3.42 12.05
C GLY A 37 6.22 4.93 11.86
N GLY A 38 5.13 5.64 11.62
CA GLY A 38 5.15 7.08 11.34
C GLY A 38 6.07 7.39 10.16
N ALA A 39 6.89 8.43 10.27
CA ALA A 39 7.83 8.82 9.21
C ALA A 39 8.80 7.71 8.79
N LYS A 40 9.16 6.78 9.69
CA LYS A 40 10.03 5.64 9.36
C LYS A 40 9.39 4.69 8.34
N GLY A 41 8.06 4.63 8.28
CA GLY A 41 7.33 3.81 7.32
C GLY A 41 7.53 4.24 5.86
N MET A 42 8.05 5.45 5.60
CA MET A 42 8.42 5.88 4.24
C MET A 42 9.53 5.00 3.62
N ALA A 43 10.32 4.29 4.44
CA ALA A 43 11.30 3.32 3.95
C ALA A 43 10.67 2.20 3.11
N HIS A 44 9.37 1.95 3.26
CA HIS A 44 8.64 0.99 2.42
C HIS A 44 8.70 1.34 0.93
N ILE A 45 8.80 2.62 0.57
CA ILE A 45 8.94 3.06 -0.83
C ILE A 45 10.20 2.46 -1.45
N GLY A 46 11.34 2.53 -0.72
CA GLY A 46 12.58 1.92 -1.18
C GLY A 46 12.51 0.40 -1.28
N ALA A 47 11.80 -0.26 -0.35
CA ALA A 47 11.60 -1.69 -0.40
C ALA A 47 10.75 -2.11 -1.62
N ILE A 48 9.66 -1.39 -1.90
CA ILE A 48 8.81 -1.62 -3.08
C ILE A 48 9.63 -1.47 -4.36
N LYS A 49 10.45 -0.42 -4.44
CA LYS A 49 11.33 -0.19 -5.60
C LYS A 49 12.25 -1.39 -5.87
N VAL A 50 12.92 -1.91 -4.85
CA VAL A 50 13.80 -3.08 -4.99
C VAL A 50 13.02 -4.33 -5.41
N ILE A 51 11.81 -4.53 -4.89
CA ILE A 51 10.95 -5.66 -5.25
C ILE A 51 10.54 -5.59 -6.73
N GLU A 52 10.19 -4.39 -7.22
CA GLU A 52 9.86 -4.18 -8.64
C GLU A 52 11.08 -4.39 -9.54
N GLU A 53 12.24 -3.82 -9.17
CA GLU A 53 13.51 -4.01 -9.90
C GLU A 53 13.92 -5.49 -9.97
N ALA A 54 13.58 -6.27 -8.94
CA ALA A 54 13.78 -7.73 -8.93
C ALA A 54 12.75 -8.49 -9.78
N GLY A 55 11.77 -7.81 -10.39
CA GLY A 55 10.75 -8.42 -11.22
C GLY A 55 9.75 -9.29 -10.45
N ILE A 56 9.61 -9.08 -9.14
CA ILE A 56 8.69 -9.83 -8.29
C ILE A 56 7.29 -9.22 -8.41
N PRO A 57 6.31 -9.92 -9.01
CA PRO A 57 4.97 -9.39 -9.15
C PRO A 57 4.23 -9.43 -7.82
N ILE A 58 3.68 -8.30 -7.40
CA ILE A 58 2.89 -8.15 -6.17
C ILE A 58 1.41 -8.31 -6.54
N ASP A 59 0.71 -9.26 -5.91
CA ASP A 59 -0.71 -9.53 -6.14
C ASP A 59 -1.61 -8.89 -5.08
N TYR A 60 -1.12 -8.77 -3.86
CA TYR A 60 -1.86 -8.23 -2.72
C TYR A 60 -1.00 -7.27 -1.92
N VAL A 61 -1.60 -6.20 -1.45
CA VAL A 61 -0.95 -5.23 -0.56
C VAL A 61 -1.78 -5.08 0.70
N VAL A 62 -1.14 -5.20 1.85
CA VAL A 62 -1.74 -4.97 3.18
C VAL A 62 -0.83 -4.02 3.94
N GLY A 63 -1.42 -3.02 4.57
CA GLY A 63 -0.65 -2.02 5.31
C GLY A 63 -1.31 -1.56 6.60
N THR A 64 -0.50 -1.08 7.53
CA THR A 64 -0.95 -0.47 8.79
C THR A 64 -0.31 0.90 8.93
N SER A 65 -1.08 1.93 9.36
CA SER A 65 -0.60 3.31 9.56
C SER A 65 0.12 3.82 8.28
N MET A 66 1.38 4.30 8.38
CA MET A 66 2.15 4.73 7.21
C MET A 66 2.23 3.66 6.12
N GLY A 67 2.33 2.38 6.48
CA GLY A 67 2.30 1.29 5.52
C GLY A 67 0.98 1.19 4.75
N SER A 68 -0.15 1.59 5.34
CA SER A 68 -1.44 1.65 4.62
C SER A 68 -1.49 2.81 3.63
N ILE A 69 -0.87 3.95 3.96
CA ILE A 69 -0.77 5.10 3.04
C ILE A 69 0.09 4.72 1.83
N ILE A 70 1.30 4.24 2.08
CA ILE A 70 2.23 3.84 1.01
C ILE A 70 1.66 2.68 0.18
N GLY A 71 1.10 1.66 0.85
CA GLY A 71 0.49 0.51 0.17
C GLY A 71 -0.75 0.89 -0.63
N GLY A 72 -1.56 1.82 -0.13
CA GLY A 72 -2.72 2.36 -0.84
C GLY A 72 -2.31 3.13 -2.10
N LEU A 73 -1.33 4.04 -2.01
CA LEU A 73 -0.79 4.76 -3.16
C LEU A 73 -0.24 3.79 -4.21
N TYR A 74 0.52 2.78 -3.77
CA TYR A 74 1.05 1.74 -4.65
C TYR A 74 -0.06 0.94 -5.34
N ALA A 75 -1.10 0.55 -4.60
CA ALA A 75 -2.21 -0.23 -5.13
C ALA A 75 -3.04 0.52 -6.19
N ILE A 76 -3.11 1.85 -6.11
CA ILE A 76 -3.78 2.69 -7.13
C ILE A 76 -2.86 3.10 -8.27
N GLY A 77 -1.60 2.61 -8.31
CA GLY A 77 -0.71 2.73 -9.44
C GLY A 77 0.38 3.80 -9.36
N TYR A 78 0.63 4.38 -8.18
CA TYR A 78 1.79 5.27 -8.01
C TYR A 78 3.09 4.47 -8.06
N THR A 79 4.06 4.96 -8.82
CA THR A 79 5.40 4.37 -8.85
C THR A 79 6.21 4.76 -7.60
N PRO A 80 7.25 3.98 -7.24
CA PRO A 80 8.14 4.34 -6.13
C PRO A 80 8.73 5.76 -6.25
N GLU A 81 9.08 6.20 -7.46
CA GLU A 81 9.63 7.54 -7.70
C GLU A 81 8.59 8.64 -7.46
N GLN A 82 7.35 8.41 -7.88
CA GLN A 82 6.25 9.35 -7.64
C GLN A 82 5.96 9.46 -6.14
N MET A 83 5.92 8.33 -5.45
CA MET A 83 5.72 8.27 -4.00
C MET A 83 6.87 8.97 -3.25
N ASP A 84 8.13 8.72 -3.62
CA ASP A 84 9.29 9.37 -3.01
C ASP A 84 9.22 10.90 -3.19
N SER A 85 8.91 11.35 -4.41
CA SER A 85 8.73 12.79 -4.69
C SER A 85 7.60 13.42 -3.85
N MET A 86 6.48 12.70 -3.68
CA MET A 86 5.34 13.17 -2.91
C MET A 86 5.69 13.28 -1.43
N VAL A 87 6.26 12.23 -0.83
CA VAL A 87 6.54 12.21 0.61
C VAL A 87 7.60 13.21 1.04
N ARG A 88 8.57 13.51 0.18
CA ARG A 88 9.61 14.52 0.48
C ARG A 88 9.07 15.96 0.52
N LYS A 89 7.94 16.22 -0.14
CA LYS A 89 7.34 17.57 -0.20
C LYS A 89 6.44 17.87 1.00
N GLN A 90 6.11 16.87 1.82
CA GLN A 90 5.14 17.00 2.89
C GLN A 90 5.81 17.31 4.24
N ASP A 91 5.14 18.16 5.04
CA ASP A 91 5.45 18.31 6.46
C ASP A 91 4.75 17.19 7.26
N TRP A 92 5.46 16.08 7.43
CA TRP A 92 4.95 14.93 8.17
C TRP A 92 4.74 15.21 9.66
N GLY A 93 5.46 16.17 10.23
CA GLY A 93 5.24 16.62 11.60
C GLY A 93 3.85 17.21 11.76
N TYR A 94 3.41 18.01 10.80
CA TYR A 94 2.05 18.56 10.76
C TYR A 94 1.01 17.49 10.42
N LEU A 95 1.22 16.72 9.36
CA LEU A 95 0.26 15.72 8.87
C LEU A 95 -0.04 14.61 9.88
N LEU A 96 0.97 14.16 10.62
CA LEU A 96 0.84 13.14 11.68
C LEU A 96 0.49 13.74 13.05
N SER A 97 0.14 15.02 13.11
CA SER A 97 -0.35 15.67 14.31
C SER A 97 -1.82 16.06 14.16
N ASP A 98 -2.56 16.09 15.25
CA ASP A 98 -3.90 16.68 15.29
C ASP A 98 -3.85 18.19 15.58
N ARG A 99 -2.73 18.84 15.27
CA ARG A 99 -2.58 20.27 15.51
C ARG A 99 -3.47 21.04 14.56
N ILE A 100 -4.53 21.58 15.11
CA ILE A 100 -5.36 22.58 14.44
C ILE A 100 -4.65 23.92 14.57
N SER A 101 -4.57 24.69 13.48
CA SER A 101 -3.98 26.02 13.50
C SER A 101 -4.64 26.87 14.59
N ARG A 102 -3.82 27.62 15.34
CA ARG A 102 -4.31 28.52 16.42
C ARG A 102 -5.40 29.48 15.93
N SER A 103 -5.36 29.86 14.65
CA SER A 103 -6.37 30.73 14.03
C SER A 103 -7.73 30.06 13.86
N GLN A 104 -7.78 28.74 13.81
CA GLN A 104 -9.01 27.95 13.64
C GLN A 104 -9.63 27.52 14.97
N LYS A 105 -8.94 27.73 16.10
CA LYS A 105 -9.45 27.42 17.44
C LYS A 105 -10.22 28.61 18.01
N ASN A 106 -11.32 28.31 18.69
CA ASN A 106 -12.04 29.32 19.45
C ASN A 106 -11.26 29.71 20.71
N MET A 107 -11.67 30.82 21.38
CA MET A 107 -10.96 31.35 22.56
C MET A 107 -10.91 30.35 23.72
N ALA A 108 -11.98 29.61 23.96
CA ALA A 108 -12.06 28.64 25.06
C ALA A 108 -11.12 27.44 24.81
N GLU A 109 -11.03 26.95 23.57
CA GLU A 109 -10.10 25.89 23.18
C GLU A 109 -8.64 26.32 23.31
N ARG A 110 -8.33 27.59 22.99
CA ARG A 110 -6.98 28.12 23.15
C ARG A 110 -6.57 28.19 24.62
N GLU A 111 -7.47 28.60 25.49
CA GLU A 111 -7.22 28.70 26.94
C GLU A 111 -6.97 27.32 27.55
N VAL A 112 -7.72 26.30 27.14
CA VAL A 112 -7.52 24.91 27.58
C VAL A 112 -6.17 24.35 27.11
N ASP A 113 -5.79 24.59 25.87
CA ASP A 113 -4.51 24.10 25.29
C ASP A 113 -3.28 24.78 25.96
N GLU A 114 -3.44 26.04 26.38
CA GLU A 114 -2.36 26.79 27.08
C GLU A 114 -2.20 26.34 28.53
N LYS A 115 -3.27 25.84 29.12
CA LYS A 115 -3.31 25.52 30.56
C LYS A 115 -2.98 24.05 30.85
N TYR A 116 -3.26 23.15 29.90
CA TYR A 116 -3.10 21.69 30.08
C TYR A 116 -2.25 21.06 28.98
N VAL A 117 -1.25 20.31 29.39
CA VAL A 117 -0.40 19.52 28.47
C VAL A 117 -1.16 18.32 27.93
N ILE A 118 -2.11 17.79 28.71
CA ILE A 118 -2.98 16.67 28.32
C ILE A 118 -4.39 17.03 28.77
N SER A 119 -5.34 17.06 27.85
CA SER A 119 -6.76 17.17 28.13
C SER A 119 -7.47 15.89 27.70
N VAL A 120 -8.13 15.24 28.66
CA VAL A 120 -8.99 14.09 28.38
C VAL A 120 -10.44 14.57 28.45
N PRO A 121 -11.19 14.54 27.36
CA PRO A 121 -12.58 14.98 27.38
C PRO A 121 -13.41 13.96 28.19
N PHE A 122 -13.96 14.40 29.32
CA PHE A 122 -14.94 13.65 30.07
C PHE A 122 -16.35 14.11 29.70
N SER A 123 -17.13 13.24 29.09
CA SER A 123 -18.57 13.43 28.95
C SER A 123 -19.29 12.53 29.95
N LYS A 124 -20.26 13.08 30.68
CA LYS A 124 -21.07 12.31 31.65
C LYS A 124 -21.85 11.14 31.03
N THR A 125 -21.91 11.05 29.71
CA THR A 125 -22.76 10.08 28.99
C THR A 125 -21.99 9.16 28.02
N ALA A 126 -20.68 9.32 27.86
CA ALA A 126 -19.98 8.58 26.81
C ALA A 126 -18.61 8.07 27.26
N ILE A 127 -18.61 6.85 27.78
CA ILE A 127 -17.47 5.93 27.65
C ILE A 127 -17.24 5.55 26.16
N GLN A 128 -18.08 6.06 25.25
CA GLN A 128 -18.11 5.69 23.83
C GLN A 128 -17.01 6.32 22.97
N ASP A 129 -16.37 7.41 23.39
CA ASP A 129 -15.39 8.12 22.55
C ASP A 129 -13.92 7.83 22.88
N VAL A 130 -13.62 6.88 23.76
CA VAL A 130 -12.23 6.47 24.06
C VAL A 130 -11.67 5.50 23.01
N THR A 131 -12.46 5.10 22.03
CA THR A 131 -12.03 4.23 20.93
C THR A 131 -11.38 4.96 19.76
N GLY A 132 -11.27 6.29 19.82
CA GLY A 132 -10.52 7.10 18.85
C GLY A 132 -9.02 6.82 18.97
N GLY A 133 -8.32 6.68 17.83
CA GLY A 133 -6.86 6.59 17.80
C GLY A 133 -6.21 7.85 18.40
N LEU A 134 -4.92 7.75 18.75
CA LEU A 134 -4.13 8.86 19.27
C LEU A 134 -4.05 10.06 18.30
N ILE A 135 -4.30 9.81 17.01
CA ILE A 135 -4.31 10.81 15.94
C ILE A 135 -5.61 10.64 15.15
N LYS A 136 -6.39 11.70 15.00
CA LYS A 136 -7.65 11.69 14.24
C LYS A 136 -7.43 11.53 12.74
N GLY A 137 -6.26 11.98 12.24
CA GLY A 137 -5.85 11.81 10.86
C GLY A 137 -6.51 12.78 9.87
N GLN A 138 -7.19 13.84 10.35
CA GLN A 138 -7.87 14.80 9.48
C GLN A 138 -6.91 15.45 8.50
N ASN A 139 -5.72 15.89 8.95
CA ASN A 139 -4.72 16.51 8.07
C ASN A 139 -4.24 15.58 6.96
N ILE A 140 -4.24 14.26 7.21
CA ILE A 140 -3.93 13.27 6.18
C ILE A 140 -5.10 13.10 5.21
N ALA A 141 -6.33 13.06 5.72
CA ALA A 141 -7.52 12.97 4.88
C ALA A 141 -7.62 14.17 3.92
N ASP A 142 -7.34 15.38 4.43
CA ASP A 142 -7.36 16.61 3.63
C ASP A 142 -6.25 16.64 2.54
N LEU A 143 -5.14 15.91 2.75
CA LEU A 143 -4.08 15.78 1.74
C LEU A 143 -4.54 14.97 0.50
N PHE A 144 -5.48 14.04 0.69
CA PHE A 144 -5.97 13.14 -0.37
C PHE A 144 -7.36 13.53 -0.92
N SER A 145 -7.95 14.62 -0.47
CA SER A 145 -9.23 15.15 -0.96
C SER A 145 -9.02 16.17 -2.09
#